data_76050950b4eb80ed3004efd936d4a435
#
_entry.id   76050950b4eb80ed3004efd936d4a435
#
_cell.length_a   1.000
_cell.length_b   1.000
_cell.length_c   1.000
_cell.angle_alpha   90.00
_cell.angle_beta   90.00
_cell.angle_gamma   90.00
#
_symmetry.space_group_name_H-M   'P 1'
#
loop_
_entity.id
_entity.type
_entity.pdbx_description
1 polymer ?
#
loop_
_entity_poly.entity_id
_entity_poly.type
_entity_poly.pdbx_seq_one_letter_code
_entity_poly.pdbx_strand_id
1 'polypeptide(L)'
;YFARFDESPTNKVMVNGAYMKEYWGEGSNRARNWQRYDLGGSAKLSFEEGVDSYVTYAGPLRDNVEASLYKVKSTMCNVGVTSIPDLQKNAKLTLVSSVSIVEGGYHDVTLRSSSPVK
;
A
#
# COMPACT_ATOMS: atom_id res chain seq x y z
N TYR A 1 -3.24 0.58 -1.17
CA TYR A 1 -2.18 1.46 -1.68
C TYR A 1 -2.59 2.92 -1.64
N PHE A 2 -3.70 3.30 -2.27
CA PHE A 2 -4.11 4.70 -2.41
C PHE A 2 -4.63 5.36 -1.14
N ALA A 3 -5.12 4.59 -0.19
CA ALA A 3 -5.61 5.13 1.08
C ALA A 3 -4.53 5.85 1.91
N ARG A 4 -3.26 5.58 1.64
CA ARG A 4 -2.11 6.07 2.40
C ARG A 4 -1.70 7.51 2.09
N PHE A 5 -2.24 8.10 1.04
CA PHE A 5 -1.73 9.36 0.49
C PHE A 5 -2.54 10.58 0.91
N ASP A 6 -1.93 11.75 0.81
CA ASP A 6 -2.57 13.04 1.10
C ASP A 6 -3.88 13.21 0.34
N GLU A 7 -3.95 12.74 -0.88
CA GLU A 7 -5.08 12.91 -1.79
C GLU A 7 -6.25 11.98 -1.47
N SER A 8 -6.07 10.99 -0.61
CA SER A 8 -7.21 10.18 -0.14
C SER A 8 -8.13 11.03 0.74
N PRO A 9 -9.44 10.82 0.69
CA PRO A 9 -10.41 11.71 1.34
C PRO A 9 -10.47 11.62 2.86
N THR A 10 -9.75 10.70 3.46
CA THR A 10 -9.76 10.48 4.92
C THR A 10 -8.80 11.41 5.65
N ASN A 11 -8.97 11.52 6.96
CA ASN A 11 -8.13 12.37 7.79
C ASN A 11 -6.77 11.73 8.06
N LYS A 12 -5.74 12.59 8.09
CA LYS A 12 -4.45 12.24 8.63
C LYS A 12 -4.49 12.44 10.15
N VAL A 13 -4.16 11.39 10.89
CA VAL A 13 -4.21 11.37 12.35
C VAL A 13 -2.89 10.88 12.92
N MET A 14 -2.61 11.28 14.16
CA MET A 14 -1.45 10.79 14.90
C MET A 14 -1.86 9.60 15.75
N VAL A 15 -1.21 8.46 15.53
CA VAL A 15 -1.45 7.21 16.28
C VAL A 15 -0.09 6.69 16.76
N ASN A 16 0.08 6.56 18.09
CA ASN A 16 1.31 6.05 18.70
C ASN A 16 2.59 6.75 18.19
N GLY A 17 2.55 8.07 17.99
CA GLY A 17 3.71 8.85 17.55
C GLY A 17 3.98 8.83 16.05
N ALA A 18 3.14 8.19 15.26
CA ALA A 18 3.26 8.14 13.80
C ALA A 18 2.01 8.68 13.10
N TYR A 19 2.20 9.31 11.95
CA TYR A 19 1.06 9.72 11.13
C TYR A 19 0.45 8.52 10.41
N MET A 20 -0.88 8.46 10.46
CA MET A 20 -1.70 7.43 9.84
C MET A 20 -2.82 8.10 9.04
N LYS A 21 -3.39 7.38 8.10
CA LYS A 21 -4.63 7.77 7.41
C LYS A 21 -5.73 6.82 7.87
N GLU A 22 -6.90 7.38 8.14
CA GLU A 22 -8.07 6.55 8.40
C GLU A 22 -8.47 5.78 7.15
N TYR A 23 -8.87 4.54 7.34
CA TYR A 23 -9.33 3.67 6.26
C TYR A 23 -10.57 2.89 6.69
N TRP A 24 -11.59 2.88 5.84
CA TRP A 24 -12.76 2.03 6.02
C TRP A 24 -13.24 1.49 4.68
N GLY A 25 -13.66 0.23 4.67
CA GLY A 25 -14.28 -0.38 3.50
C GLY A 25 -15.74 0.00 3.37
N GLU A 26 -16.32 -0.19 2.19
CA GLU A 26 -17.74 0.12 1.92
C GLU A 26 -18.70 -0.67 2.80
N GLY A 27 -18.34 -1.89 3.19
CA GLY A 27 -19.12 -2.72 4.09
C GLY A 27 -18.97 -2.39 5.57
N SER A 28 -18.12 -1.42 5.94
CA SER A 28 -17.94 -1.01 7.34
C SER A 28 -19.14 -0.20 7.85
N ASN A 29 -19.34 -0.23 9.15
CA ASN A 29 -20.36 0.60 9.80
C ASN A 29 -20.15 2.09 9.54
N ARG A 30 -18.89 2.53 9.48
CA ARG A 30 -18.52 3.91 9.18
C ARG A 30 -18.91 4.33 7.78
N ALA A 31 -18.63 3.49 6.77
CA ALA A 31 -19.02 3.74 5.39
C ALA A 31 -20.54 3.84 5.23
N ARG A 32 -21.27 2.98 5.90
CA ARG A 32 -22.74 3.01 5.88
C ARG A 32 -23.29 4.30 6.50
N ASN A 33 -22.74 4.78 7.60
CA ASN A 33 -23.14 6.01 8.25
C ASN A 33 -22.74 7.26 7.46
N TRP A 34 -21.74 7.15 6.62
CA TRP A 34 -21.28 8.22 5.74
C TRP A 34 -22.16 8.38 4.49
N GLN A 35 -22.73 7.30 4.01
CA GLN A 35 -23.61 7.35 2.85
C GLN A 35 -24.92 8.06 3.19
N ARG A 36 -25.05 9.29 2.68
CA ARG A 36 -26.22 10.14 2.86
C ARG A 36 -27.49 9.65 2.16
N TYR A 37 -27.35 8.61 1.37
CA TYR A 37 -28.49 7.97 0.75
C TYR A 37 -29.08 6.98 1.73
N ASP A 38 -29.90 7.49 2.60
CA ASP A 38 -30.77 6.68 3.42
C ASP A 38 -31.81 6.02 2.52
N LEU A 39 -31.46 4.84 2.04
CA LEU A 39 -32.39 3.97 1.34
C LEU A 39 -33.38 3.38 2.35
N GLY A 40 -34.14 4.26 3.01
CA GLY A 40 -35.28 3.88 3.82
C GLY A 40 -34.97 3.20 5.15
N GLY A 41 -33.89 3.53 5.81
CA GLY A 41 -33.69 3.31 7.25
C GLY A 41 -33.70 1.88 7.78
N SER A 42 -33.83 0.86 6.97
CA SER A 42 -34.06 -0.50 7.44
C SER A 42 -33.11 -1.58 6.88
N ALA A 43 -32.16 -1.22 6.03
CA ALA A 43 -31.15 -2.19 5.56
C ALA A 43 -30.03 -2.33 6.60
N LYS A 44 -30.32 -2.96 7.72
CA LYS A 44 -29.28 -3.49 8.58
C LYS A 44 -28.67 -4.68 7.85
N LEU A 45 -27.47 -4.47 7.29
CA LEU A 45 -26.67 -5.62 6.90
C LEU A 45 -26.41 -6.44 8.16
N SER A 46 -26.59 -7.74 8.05
CA SER A 46 -26.48 -8.65 9.19
C SER A 46 -25.06 -8.84 9.68
N PHE A 47 -24.04 -8.34 8.94
CA PHE A 47 -22.63 -8.41 9.28
C PHE A 47 -21.87 -7.28 8.61
N GLU A 48 -20.72 -6.96 9.19
CA GLU A 48 -19.81 -5.96 8.68
C GLU A 48 -18.76 -6.63 7.78
N GLU A 49 -18.75 -6.26 6.51
CA GLU A 49 -17.79 -6.78 5.52
C GLU A 49 -16.52 -5.93 5.41
N GLY A 50 -16.55 -4.71 5.88
CA GLY A 50 -15.44 -3.78 5.81
C GLY A 50 -14.79 -3.53 7.17
N VAL A 51 -13.56 -3.06 7.15
CA VAL A 51 -12.77 -2.75 8.34
C VAL A 51 -12.66 -1.24 8.50
N ASP A 52 -12.87 -0.73 9.72
CA ASP A 52 -12.51 0.62 10.11
C ASP A 52 -11.14 0.56 10.79
N SER A 53 -10.13 1.09 10.13
CA SER A 53 -8.75 0.91 10.55
C SER A 53 -7.87 2.10 10.16
N TYR A 54 -6.60 1.99 10.46
CA TYR A 54 -5.59 2.95 10.04
C TYR A 54 -4.60 2.31 9.07
N VAL A 55 -4.11 3.11 8.12
CA VAL A 55 -3.01 2.74 7.24
C VAL A 55 -1.88 3.75 7.41
N THR A 56 -0.66 3.31 7.24
CA THR A 56 0.52 4.17 7.37
C THR A 56 0.48 5.30 6.36
N TYR A 57 0.60 6.52 6.83
CA TYR A 57 0.69 7.71 5.97
C TYR A 57 1.97 7.66 5.13
N ALA A 58 1.86 7.96 3.86
CA ALA A 58 2.96 7.86 2.91
C ALA A 58 3.21 9.14 2.08
N GLY A 59 2.58 10.25 2.44
CA GLY A 59 2.81 11.54 1.78
C GLY A 59 2.05 11.71 0.47
N PRO A 60 2.57 12.52 -0.47
CA PRO A 60 1.92 12.80 -1.73
C PRO A 60 1.83 11.57 -2.65
N LEU A 61 0.72 11.44 -3.36
CA LEU A 61 0.52 10.38 -4.35
C LEU A 61 1.58 10.42 -5.44
N ARG A 62 1.88 11.60 -5.97
CA ARG A 62 2.83 11.76 -7.07
C ARG A 62 4.17 11.10 -6.78
N ASP A 63 4.78 11.42 -5.64
CA ASP A 63 6.10 10.91 -5.26
C ASP A 63 6.10 9.39 -5.12
N ASN A 64 5.01 8.84 -4.60
CA ASN A 64 4.85 7.40 -4.43
C ASN A 64 4.63 6.67 -5.74
N VAL A 65 3.88 7.26 -6.68
CA VAL A 65 3.69 6.72 -8.03
C VAL A 65 5.02 6.73 -8.79
N GLU A 66 5.76 7.83 -8.74
CA GLU A 66 7.08 7.92 -9.38
C GLU A 66 8.05 6.86 -8.82
N ALA A 67 8.09 6.68 -7.50
CA ALA A 67 8.90 5.64 -6.87
C ALA A 67 8.47 4.23 -7.29
N SER A 68 7.17 3.98 -7.39
CA SER A 68 6.63 2.69 -7.84
C SER A 68 6.99 2.41 -9.29
N LEU A 69 6.87 3.41 -10.17
CA LEU A 69 7.26 3.29 -11.57
C LEU A 69 8.77 3.04 -11.73
N TYR A 70 9.58 3.69 -10.93
CA TYR A 70 11.02 3.43 -10.92
C TYR A 70 11.31 1.97 -10.55
N LYS A 71 10.64 1.42 -9.55
CA LYS A 71 10.79 0.02 -9.16
C LYS A 71 10.37 -0.94 -10.28
N VAL A 72 9.28 -0.63 -10.98
CA VAL A 72 8.84 -1.41 -12.15
C VAL A 72 9.91 -1.38 -13.24
N LYS A 73 10.43 -0.21 -13.57
CA LYS A 73 11.51 -0.06 -14.57
C LYS A 73 12.77 -0.84 -14.18
N SER A 74 13.17 -0.77 -12.92
CA SER A 74 14.32 -1.53 -12.40
C SER A 74 14.10 -3.04 -12.54
N THR A 75 12.90 -3.53 -12.26
CA THR A 75 12.52 -4.93 -12.43
C THR A 75 12.58 -5.32 -13.90
N MET A 76 12.10 -4.48 -14.80
CA MET A 76 12.18 -4.72 -16.25
C MET A 76 13.63 -4.85 -16.72
N CYS A 77 14.52 -3.99 -16.23
CA CYS A 77 15.96 -4.09 -16.51
C CYS A 77 16.53 -5.43 -16.01
N ASN A 78 16.18 -5.84 -14.80
CA ASN A 78 16.66 -7.10 -14.22
C ASN A 78 16.17 -8.33 -15.00
N VAL A 79 14.94 -8.28 -15.50
CA VAL A 79 14.36 -9.36 -16.32
C VAL A 79 14.86 -9.30 -17.78
N GLY A 80 15.35 -8.15 -18.23
CA GLY A 80 15.82 -7.95 -19.60
C GLY A 80 14.72 -7.69 -20.61
N VAL A 81 13.66 -7.01 -20.20
CA VAL A 81 12.51 -6.69 -21.06
C VAL A 81 12.35 -5.18 -21.23
N THR A 82 11.73 -4.77 -22.35
CA THR A 82 11.55 -3.36 -22.71
C THR A 82 10.10 -2.90 -22.73
N SER A 83 9.16 -3.80 -22.47
CA SER A 83 7.74 -3.48 -22.43
C SER A 83 7.03 -4.21 -21.27
N ILE A 84 5.92 -3.67 -20.83
CA ILE A 84 5.08 -4.30 -19.80
C ILE A 84 4.50 -5.64 -20.29
N PRO A 85 3.96 -5.77 -21.50
CA PRO A 85 3.52 -7.05 -22.02
C PRO A 85 4.63 -8.13 -22.01
N ASP A 86 5.85 -7.76 -22.38
CA ASP A 86 6.98 -8.67 -22.33
C ASP A 86 7.35 -9.08 -20.90
N LEU A 87 7.28 -8.14 -19.96
CA LEU A 87 7.45 -8.43 -18.53
C LEU A 87 6.44 -9.48 -18.06
N GLN A 88 5.17 -9.27 -18.38
CA GLN A 88 4.09 -10.19 -17.98
C GLN A 88 4.24 -11.57 -18.59
N LYS A 89 4.72 -11.65 -19.82
CA LYS A 89 4.95 -12.91 -20.54
C LYS A 89 6.18 -13.67 -20.07
N ASN A 90 7.26 -12.95 -19.78
CA ASN A 90 8.59 -13.56 -19.57
C ASN A 90 9.00 -13.64 -18.09
N ALA A 91 8.38 -12.88 -17.20
CA ALA A 91 8.68 -12.94 -15.77
C ALA A 91 8.28 -14.29 -15.20
N LYS A 92 9.16 -14.88 -14.41
CA LYS A 92 8.91 -16.13 -13.70
C LYS A 92 8.97 -15.88 -12.21
N LEU A 93 7.91 -16.25 -11.53
CA LEU A 93 7.85 -16.16 -10.08
C LEU A 93 8.38 -17.46 -9.48
N THR A 94 9.19 -17.33 -8.45
CA THR A 94 9.76 -18.46 -7.74
C THR A 94 9.42 -18.35 -6.26
N LEU A 95 9.00 -19.45 -5.67
CA LEU A 95 8.81 -19.55 -4.23
C LEU A 95 10.16 -19.55 -3.54
N VAL A 96 10.30 -18.72 -2.53
CA VAL A 96 11.51 -18.65 -1.71
C VAL A 96 11.17 -18.86 -0.24
N SER A 97 12.10 -19.42 0.51
CA SER A 97 11.98 -19.50 1.96
C SER A 97 12.39 -18.18 2.61
N SER A 98 12.02 -17.99 3.89
CA SER A 98 12.49 -16.84 4.66
C SER A 98 14.01 -16.80 4.79
N VAL A 99 14.66 -17.95 4.85
CA VAL A 99 16.13 -18.06 4.84
C VAL A 99 16.71 -17.56 3.53
N SER A 100 16.15 -17.95 2.38
CA SER A 100 16.56 -17.45 1.06
C SER A 100 16.40 -15.95 0.94
N ILE A 101 15.37 -15.36 1.51
CA ILE A 101 15.17 -13.90 1.53
C ILE A 101 16.29 -13.22 2.32
N VAL A 102 16.69 -13.76 3.46
CA VAL A 102 17.80 -13.23 4.26
C VAL A 102 19.13 -13.36 3.53
N GLU A 103 19.41 -14.51 2.91
CA GLU A 103 20.62 -14.75 2.13
C GLU A 103 20.67 -13.90 0.85
N GLY A 104 19.54 -13.61 0.24
CA GLY A 104 19.42 -12.72 -0.91
C GLY A 104 19.57 -11.24 -0.57
N GLY A 105 19.74 -10.89 0.69
CA GLY A 105 19.98 -9.53 1.15
C GLY A 105 21.42 -9.06 0.87
N TYR A 106 21.83 -8.03 1.56
CA TYR A 106 23.16 -7.44 1.40
C TYR A 106 24.20 -8.29 2.12
N HIS A 107 24.95 -9.12 1.35
CA HIS A 107 25.99 -9.98 1.90
C HIS A 107 27.23 -9.16 2.30
N ASP A 108 27.74 -9.40 3.50
CA ASP A 108 29.02 -8.88 3.99
C ASP A 108 29.17 -7.35 3.92
N VAL A 109 28.06 -6.62 3.82
CA VAL A 109 28.06 -5.17 3.86
C VAL A 109 27.20 -4.66 5.03
N THR A 110 27.71 -3.68 5.72
CA THR A 110 26.92 -2.93 6.69
C THR A 110 26.32 -1.73 5.96
N LEU A 111 25.00 -1.69 5.89
CA LEU A 111 24.33 -0.53 5.31
C LEU A 111 24.68 0.70 6.14
N ARG A 112 25.16 1.76 5.49
CA ARG A 112 25.15 3.06 6.12
C ARG A 112 23.71 3.30 6.57
N SER A 113 23.52 3.43 7.88
CA SER A 113 22.25 3.94 8.37
C SER A 113 22.06 5.31 7.70
N SER A 114 21.21 5.35 6.69
CA SER A 114 20.57 6.61 6.38
C SER A 114 19.92 7.01 7.69
N SER A 115 20.42 8.06 8.29
CA SER A 115 19.74 8.65 9.43
C SER A 115 18.27 8.70 9.07
N PRO A 116 17.37 8.22 9.96
CA PRO A 116 15.96 8.33 9.65
C PRO A 116 15.73 9.80 9.32
N VAL A 117 15.24 10.06 8.13
CA VAL A 117 14.84 11.40 7.76
C VAL A 117 13.77 11.78 8.76
N LYS A 118 14.18 12.65 9.67
CA LYS A 118 13.27 13.21 10.66
C LYS A 118 12.13 13.94 9.98
#